data_93990dead1d29464647390d659059024
#
_entry.id   93990dead1d29464647390d659059024
#
_cell.length_a   1.000
_cell.length_b   1.000
_cell.length_c   1.000
_cell.angle_alpha   90.00
_cell.angle_beta   90.00
_cell.angle_gamma   90.00
#
_symmetry.space_group_name_H-M   'P 1'
#
loop_
_entity.id
_entity.type
_entity.pdbx_description
1 polymer ?
#
loop_
_entity_poly.entity_id
_entity_poly.type
_entity_poly.pdbx_seq_one_letter_code
_entity_poly.pdbx_strand_id
1 'polypeptide(L)'
;NIMNKMARSVLALYCYDDNPDDTSISNVFRQSIDLIGYFPALIAYAYQAKSSFYDNMSLHLHNPIPELSTSENILRMIRPTGEYTELEARLLDLSMILHAEHGGGNNSSFTTHLISSTGTDTYSAIAAAIGSLKGPKHGGANIAVINMMNDLRKNVPDFNNRGKLDDYLVKVLRKEANDKSGLVYGMGHAIYTLSDPRAKVLKSMAKKLAESKDLVDDFLLCDYIERRTPELYAEVHGVEKPMPANVDLYSGFVYDALDIPTTIATPLFATARLSGWCAHRIEELISGGKLMRPAYKSVQQPRPYVPISKRISATSTRAERQEKHNNR
;
A
#
# COMPACT_ATOMS: atom_id res chain seq x y z
N ASN A 1 -10.66 -0.92 10.12
CA ASN A 1 -9.57 -0.67 9.16
C ASN A 1 -8.82 0.59 9.55
N ILE A 2 -7.48 0.47 9.74
CA ILE A 2 -6.62 1.55 10.23
C ILE A 2 -6.55 2.71 9.23
N MET A 3 -6.46 2.44 7.92
CA MET A 3 -6.45 3.49 6.89
C MET A 3 -7.70 4.40 6.98
N ASN A 4 -8.88 3.84 7.29
CA ASN A 4 -10.08 4.65 7.52
C ASN A 4 -9.99 5.51 8.78
N LYS A 5 -9.35 5.01 9.84
CA LYS A 5 -9.12 5.81 11.04
C LYS A 5 -8.17 6.97 10.73
N MET A 6 -7.06 6.69 10.03
CA MET A 6 -6.10 7.72 9.62
C MET A 6 -6.75 8.82 8.76
N ALA A 7 -7.50 8.44 7.71
CA ALA A 7 -8.17 9.44 6.85
C ALA A 7 -9.12 10.34 7.64
N ARG A 8 -9.91 9.76 8.56
CA ARG A 8 -10.80 10.54 9.43
C ARG A 8 -10.05 11.40 10.44
N SER A 9 -8.93 10.90 10.97
CA SER A 9 -8.09 11.69 11.87
C SER A 9 -7.45 12.88 11.14
N VAL A 10 -6.98 12.68 9.91
CA VAL A 10 -6.46 13.77 9.07
C VAL A 10 -7.53 14.84 8.85
N LEU A 11 -8.75 14.45 8.47
CA LEU A 11 -9.86 15.40 8.31
C LEU A 11 -10.23 16.11 9.61
N ALA A 12 -10.12 15.43 10.76
CA ALA A 12 -10.39 16.05 12.05
C ALA A 12 -9.34 17.11 12.43
N LEU A 13 -8.08 16.97 11.98
CA LEU A 13 -7.02 17.96 12.22
C LEU A 13 -7.33 19.33 11.60
N TYR A 14 -8.15 19.37 10.55
CA TYR A 14 -8.67 20.62 9.98
C TYR A 14 -9.27 21.56 11.05
N CYS A 15 -10.00 21.01 12.01
CA CYS A 15 -10.65 21.81 13.08
C CYS A 15 -9.66 22.40 14.09
N TYR A 16 -8.41 21.99 14.09
CA TYR A 16 -7.37 22.43 15.01
C TYR A 16 -6.32 23.32 14.33
N ASP A 17 -6.46 23.59 13.04
CA ASP A 17 -5.61 24.53 12.30
C ASP A 17 -6.26 25.91 12.28
N ASP A 18 -5.52 26.94 12.66
CA ASP A 18 -6.02 28.33 12.65
C ASP A 18 -6.30 28.86 11.24
N ASN A 19 -5.63 28.30 10.22
CA ASN A 19 -5.75 28.72 8.81
C ASN A 19 -5.88 27.50 7.86
N PRO A 20 -6.89 26.65 8.03
CA PRO A 20 -6.98 25.37 7.32
C PRO A 20 -7.17 25.54 5.80
N ASP A 21 -7.85 26.59 5.36
CA ASP A 21 -8.19 26.87 3.96
C ASP A 21 -7.15 27.76 3.24
N ASP A 22 -6.13 28.25 3.94
CA ASP A 22 -5.06 29.02 3.31
C ASP A 22 -4.16 28.11 2.47
N THR A 23 -4.25 28.26 1.14
CA THR A 23 -3.48 27.50 0.15
C THR A 23 -2.16 28.17 -0.25
N SER A 24 -1.72 29.21 0.48
CA SER A 24 -0.38 29.78 0.28
C SER A 24 0.69 28.70 0.47
N ILE A 25 1.75 28.75 -0.32
CA ILE A 25 2.82 27.75 -0.29
C ILE A 25 3.44 27.63 1.11
N SER A 26 3.63 28.74 1.80
CA SER A 26 4.17 28.77 3.17
C SER A 26 3.26 28.04 4.16
N ASN A 27 1.94 28.26 4.08
CA ASN A 27 0.99 27.59 4.97
C ASN A 27 0.86 26.10 4.64
N VAL A 28 0.76 25.74 3.35
CA VAL A 28 0.71 24.34 2.94
C VAL A 28 2.00 23.58 3.31
N PHE A 29 3.17 24.25 3.25
CA PHE A 29 4.42 23.65 3.73
C PHE A 29 4.37 23.41 5.25
N ARG A 30 3.91 24.38 6.05
CA ARG A 30 3.71 24.21 7.50
C ARG A 30 2.76 23.04 7.78
N GLN A 31 1.58 23.02 7.17
CA GLN A 31 0.61 21.93 7.31
C GLN A 31 1.21 20.57 6.95
N SER A 32 2.06 20.52 5.93
CA SER A 32 2.75 19.30 5.48
C SER A 32 3.70 18.78 6.55
N ILE A 33 4.50 19.64 7.16
CA ILE A 33 5.44 19.30 8.23
C ILE A 33 4.67 18.81 9.48
N ASP A 34 3.61 19.54 9.85
CA ASP A 34 2.75 19.15 10.98
C ASP A 34 2.14 17.76 10.76
N LEU A 35 1.59 17.50 9.58
CA LEU A 35 1.03 16.18 9.24
C LEU A 35 2.10 15.07 9.31
N ILE A 36 3.30 15.31 8.77
CA ILE A 36 4.41 14.34 8.84
C ILE A 36 4.75 14.03 10.32
N GLY A 37 4.77 15.05 11.16
CA GLY A 37 5.02 14.90 12.60
C GLY A 37 3.91 14.13 13.34
N TYR A 38 2.64 14.29 12.94
CA TYR A 38 1.51 13.61 13.58
C TYR A 38 1.33 12.15 13.16
N PHE A 39 1.75 11.77 11.96
CA PHE A 39 1.44 10.44 11.40
C PHE A 39 1.95 9.26 12.22
N PRO A 40 3.15 9.27 12.84
CA PRO A 40 3.58 8.21 13.74
C PRO A 40 2.59 7.97 14.90
N ALA A 41 2.08 9.03 15.50
CA ALA A 41 1.08 8.92 16.57
C ALA A 41 -0.28 8.45 16.03
N LEU A 42 -0.72 8.96 14.88
CA LEU A 42 -1.98 8.56 14.27
C LEU A 42 -2.02 7.07 13.91
N ILE A 43 -0.94 6.54 13.30
CA ILE A 43 -0.88 5.11 12.98
C ILE A 43 -0.84 4.25 14.24
N ALA A 44 0.00 4.60 15.21
CA ALA A 44 0.16 3.84 16.44
C ALA A 44 -1.13 3.81 17.26
N TYR A 45 -1.75 4.95 17.51
CA TYR A 45 -3.01 5.02 18.26
C TYR A 45 -4.18 4.37 17.53
N ALA A 46 -4.24 4.49 16.20
CA ALA A 46 -5.25 3.80 15.40
C ALA A 46 -5.10 2.28 15.50
N TYR A 47 -3.87 1.78 15.55
CA TYR A 47 -3.55 0.37 15.75
C TYR A 47 -3.92 -0.08 17.17
N GLN A 48 -3.41 0.60 18.19
CA GLN A 48 -3.67 0.27 19.60
C GLN A 48 -5.18 0.24 19.91
N ALA A 49 -5.91 1.25 19.44
CA ALA A 49 -7.37 1.30 19.58
C ALA A 49 -8.08 0.17 18.81
N LYS A 50 -7.52 -0.30 17.67
CA LYS A 50 -8.07 -1.47 16.97
C LYS A 50 -7.80 -2.75 17.75
N SER A 51 -6.57 -2.96 18.17
CA SER A 51 -6.15 -4.18 18.88
C SER A 51 -6.87 -4.32 20.21
N SER A 52 -7.04 -3.22 20.97
CA SER A 52 -7.77 -3.26 22.21
C SER A 52 -9.27 -3.54 22.02
N PHE A 53 -9.91 -2.83 21.07
CA PHE A 53 -11.37 -2.92 20.94
C PHE A 53 -11.87 -4.17 20.17
N TYR A 54 -11.11 -4.63 19.15
CA TYR A 54 -11.56 -5.73 18.30
C TYR A 54 -10.82 -7.05 18.55
N ASP A 55 -9.55 -6.96 18.98
CA ASP A 55 -8.70 -8.15 19.14
C ASP A 55 -8.53 -8.51 20.63
N ASN A 56 -9.23 -7.81 21.55
CA ASN A 56 -9.18 -7.99 23.01
C ASN A 56 -7.76 -7.94 23.61
N MET A 57 -6.87 -7.20 22.98
CA MET A 57 -5.51 -6.97 23.49
C MET A 57 -5.48 -5.83 24.50
N SER A 58 -4.49 -5.83 25.39
CA SER A 58 -4.26 -4.71 26.31
C SER A 58 -3.99 -3.43 25.51
N LEU A 59 -4.50 -2.31 26.01
CA LEU A 59 -4.24 -1.00 25.42
C LEU A 59 -2.87 -0.48 25.92
N HIS A 60 -1.89 -0.39 25.03
CA HIS A 60 -0.58 0.16 25.31
C HIS A 60 -0.47 1.54 24.65
N LEU A 61 -0.36 2.60 25.45
CA LEU A 61 -0.23 3.98 24.96
C LEU A 61 1.15 4.53 25.34
N HIS A 62 2.01 4.64 24.36
CA HIS A 62 3.30 5.32 24.46
C HIS A 62 3.18 6.68 23.78
N ASN A 63 3.53 7.75 24.48
CA ASN A 63 3.59 9.08 23.87
C ASN A 63 4.81 9.18 22.93
N PRO A 64 4.70 9.92 21.83
CA PRO A 64 5.86 10.19 20.99
C PRO A 64 6.95 10.94 21.79
N ILE A 65 8.20 10.64 21.48
CA ILE A 65 9.37 11.30 22.05
C ILE A 65 9.98 12.19 20.96
N PRO A 66 10.06 13.52 21.17
CA PRO A 66 10.52 14.45 20.13
C PRO A 66 11.95 14.20 19.63
N GLU A 67 12.80 13.68 20.49
CA GLU A 67 14.22 13.40 20.21
C GLU A 67 14.42 12.14 19.36
N LEU A 68 13.40 11.27 19.26
CA LEU A 68 13.44 10.06 18.47
C LEU A 68 13.02 10.32 17.01
N SER A 69 13.61 9.57 16.08
CA SER A 69 13.21 9.57 14.68
C SER A 69 11.78 9.04 14.49
N THR A 70 11.23 9.25 13.31
CA THR A 70 9.90 8.74 12.91
C THR A 70 9.81 7.22 13.06
N SER A 71 10.82 6.48 12.60
CA SER A 71 10.87 5.02 12.67
C SER A 71 10.98 4.51 14.10
N GLU A 72 11.80 5.15 14.94
CA GLU A 72 11.94 4.82 16.36
C GLU A 72 10.63 5.04 17.10
N ASN A 73 9.98 6.18 16.90
CA ASN A 73 8.67 6.47 17.49
C ASN A 73 7.63 5.44 17.06
N ILE A 74 7.58 5.08 15.76
CA ILE A 74 6.63 4.07 15.29
C ILE A 74 6.87 2.73 16.00
N LEU A 75 8.09 2.19 15.98
CA LEU A 75 8.41 0.91 16.62
C LEU A 75 8.07 0.92 18.09
N ARG A 76 8.48 1.97 18.79
CA ARG A 76 8.21 2.13 20.22
C ARG A 76 6.72 2.18 20.53
N MET A 77 5.95 2.92 19.76
CA MET A 77 4.52 3.15 20.02
C MET A 77 3.61 1.98 19.62
N ILE A 78 4.03 1.14 18.68
CA ILE A 78 3.23 -0.04 18.30
C ILE A 78 3.52 -1.27 19.15
N ARG A 79 4.70 -1.35 19.77
CA ARG A 79 5.13 -2.48 20.59
C ARG A 79 4.69 -2.31 22.05
N PRO A 80 4.18 -3.38 22.71
CA PRO A 80 3.77 -3.29 24.11
C PRO A 80 4.91 -2.85 25.06
N THR A 81 6.13 -3.35 24.84
CA THR A 81 7.31 -3.01 25.67
C THR A 81 7.92 -1.65 25.29
N GLY A 82 7.67 -1.16 24.09
CA GLY A 82 8.33 0.02 23.53
C GLY A 82 9.79 -0.21 23.15
N GLU A 83 10.28 -1.44 23.19
CA GLU A 83 11.68 -1.78 22.90
C GLU A 83 11.91 -2.00 21.40
N TYR A 84 13.07 -1.59 20.92
CA TYR A 84 13.55 -1.82 19.56
C TYR A 84 15.09 -1.73 19.55
N THR A 85 15.71 -2.29 18.52
CA THR A 85 17.15 -2.15 18.29
C THR A 85 17.44 -1.04 17.28
N GLU A 86 18.65 -0.50 17.29
CA GLU A 86 19.10 0.51 16.33
C GLU A 86 19.00 -0.02 14.88
N LEU A 87 19.32 -1.30 14.65
CA LEU A 87 19.21 -1.93 13.33
C LEU A 87 17.76 -1.97 12.85
N GLU A 88 16.82 -2.31 13.72
CA GLU A 88 15.39 -2.31 13.39
C GLU A 88 14.89 -0.92 13.00
N ALA A 89 15.25 0.10 13.80
CA ALA A 89 14.89 1.48 13.51
C ALA A 89 15.45 1.97 12.17
N ARG A 90 16.73 1.69 11.90
CA ARG A 90 17.39 2.04 10.62
C ARG A 90 16.76 1.34 9.42
N LEU A 91 16.33 0.09 9.57
CA LEU A 91 15.68 -0.66 8.49
C LEU A 91 14.28 -0.16 8.20
N LEU A 92 13.52 0.15 9.24
CA LEU A 92 12.22 0.77 9.07
C LEU A 92 12.35 2.15 8.40
N ASP A 93 13.32 2.96 8.83
CA ASP A 93 13.60 4.26 8.26
C ASP A 93 13.97 4.17 6.77
N LEU A 94 14.90 3.27 6.42
CA LEU A 94 15.25 2.98 5.04
C LEU A 94 14.02 2.56 4.21
N SER A 95 13.18 1.67 4.75
CA SER A 95 11.95 1.25 4.08
C SER A 95 11.02 2.43 3.84
N MET A 96 10.89 3.35 4.80
CA MET A 96 10.07 4.56 4.66
C MET A 96 10.64 5.50 3.61
N ILE A 97 11.96 5.73 3.58
CA ILE A 97 12.63 6.54 2.54
C ILE A 97 12.35 5.97 1.15
N LEU A 98 12.48 4.65 0.97
CA LEU A 98 12.25 3.99 -0.32
C LEU A 98 10.77 4.02 -0.77
N HIS A 99 9.84 4.22 0.15
CA HIS A 99 8.41 4.35 -0.12
C HIS A 99 7.92 5.80 -0.23
N ALA A 100 8.76 6.78 0.13
CA ALA A 100 8.37 8.20 0.23
C ALA A 100 7.81 8.75 -1.09
N GLU A 101 8.37 8.34 -2.23
CA GLU A 101 7.97 8.86 -3.55
C GLU A 101 8.03 7.77 -4.64
N HIS A 102 7.17 7.88 -5.66
CA HIS A 102 7.16 6.97 -6.81
C HIS A 102 6.58 7.63 -8.08
N GLY A 103 6.66 8.96 -8.17
CA GLY A 103 6.21 9.75 -9.32
C GLY A 103 4.72 10.12 -9.30
N GLY A 104 4.41 11.24 -9.94
CA GLY A 104 3.05 11.81 -10.00
C GLY A 104 2.02 10.95 -10.72
N GLY A 105 2.45 9.98 -11.52
CA GLY A 105 1.58 8.98 -12.17
C GLY A 105 1.10 7.87 -11.26
N ASN A 106 1.64 7.74 -10.05
CA ASN A 106 1.14 6.84 -9.03
C ASN A 106 -0.29 7.23 -8.63
N ASN A 107 -1.20 6.26 -8.47
CA ASN A 107 -2.64 6.55 -8.30
C ASN A 107 -2.94 7.50 -7.14
N SER A 108 -2.29 7.37 -5.98
CA SER A 108 -2.51 8.25 -4.85
C SER A 108 -1.85 9.62 -5.03
N SER A 109 -0.68 9.70 -5.68
CA SER A 109 -0.06 10.97 -6.05
C SER A 109 -0.90 11.72 -7.10
N PHE A 110 -1.39 11.01 -8.13
CA PHE A 110 -2.33 11.58 -9.10
C PHE A 110 -3.62 12.07 -8.43
N THR A 111 -4.15 11.31 -7.47
CA THR A 111 -5.31 11.74 -6.66
C THR A 111 -5.01 13.04 -5.91
N THR A 112 -3.80 13.18 -5.36
CA THR A 112 -3.37 14.41 -4.70
C THR A 112 -3.37 15.60 -5.66
N HIS A 113 -2.79 15.45 -6.86
CA HIS A 113 -2.84 16.48 -7.90
C HIS A 113 -4.29 16.81 -8.30
N LEU A 114 -5.08 15.77 -8.59
CA LEU A 114 -6.47 15.94 -9.03
C LEU A 114 -7.30 16.75 -8.01
N ILE A 115 -7.23 16.40 -6.75
CA ILE A 115 -7.96 17.08 -5.68
C ILE A 115 -7.38 18.47 -5.43
N SER A 116 -6.04 18.62 -5.40
CA SER A 116 -5.38 19.92 -5.22
C SER A 116 -5.74 20.92 -6.33
N SER A 117 -5.95 20.45 -7.57
CA SER A 117 -6.37 21.32 -8.69
C SER A 117 -7.73 21.99 -8.49
N THR A 118 -8.53 21.52 -7.53
CA THR A 118 -9.81 22.16 -7.15
C THR A 118 -9.65 23.37 -6.24
N GLY A 119 -8.46 23.58 -5.68
CA GLY A 119 -8.21 24.63 -4.68
C GLY A 119 -8.66 24.25 -3.26
N THR A 120 -8.91 22.97 -2.97
CA THR A 120 -9.31 22.51 -1.64
C THR A 120 -8.16 22.58 -0.62
N ASP A 121 -8.49 22.41 0.66
CA ASP A 121 -7.55 22.37 1.78
C ASP A 121 -6.59 21.17 1.74
N THR A 122 -5.51 21.23 2.52
CA THR A 122 -4.49 20.18 2.60
C THR A 122 -5.02 18.89 3.19
N TYR A 123 -5.86 18.97 4.22
CA TYR A 123 -6.38 17.80 4.93
C TYR A 123 -7.29 16.97 4.05
N SER A 124 -8.15 17.60 3.26
CA SER A 124 -9.00 16.96 2.26
C SER A 124 -8.18 16.28 1.17
N ALA A 125 -7.13 16.94 0.66
CA ALA A 125 -6.26 16.37 -0.38
C ALA A 125 -5.53 15.12 0.13
N ILE A 126 -4.96 15.16 1.33
CA ILE A 126 -4.24 14.03 1.94
C ILE A 126 -5.21 12.91 2.32
N ALA A 127 -6.40 13.21 2.84
CA ALA A 127 -7.41 12.20 3.11
C ALA A 127 -7.85 11.45 1.84
N ALA A 128 -7.98 12.14 0.70
CA ALA A 128 -8.27 11.53 -0.59
C ALA A 128 -7.13 10.62 -1.06
N ALA A 129 -5.86 11.03 -0.90
CA ALA A 129 -4.69 10.20 -1.19
C ALA A 129 -4.64 8.92 -0.35
N ILE A 130 -4.94 9.01 0.96
CA ILE A 130 -5.09 7.86 1.86
C ILE A 130 -6.19 6.92 1.35
N GLY A 131 -7.32 7.47 0.91
CA GLY A 131 -8.43 6.71 0.33
C GLY A 131 -8.02 5.94 -0.94
N SER A 132 -7.24 6.56 -1.81
CA SER A 132 -6.68 5.93 -3.00
C SER A 132 -5.71 4.79 -2.63
N LEU A 133 -4.76 5.05 -1.73
CA LEU A 133 -3.77 4.04 -1.32
C LEU A 133 -4.42 2.86 -0.58
N LYS A 134 -5.50 3.08 0.15
CA LYS A 134 -6.25 2.03 0.87
C LYS A 134 -6.76 0.92 -0.07
N GLY A 135 -6.96 1.21 -1.35
CA GLY A 135 -7.47 0.25 -2.32
C GLY A 135 -6.55 -0.97 -2.47
N PRO A 136 -7.08 -2.21 -2.47
CA PRO A 136 -6.24 -3.43 -2.51
C PRO A 136 -5.39 -3.54 -3.77
N LYS A 137 -5.79 -2.91 -4.88
CA LYS A 137 -5.02 -2.88 -6.13
C LYS A 137 -3.85 -1.89 -6.10
N HIS A 138 -3.79 -1.01 -5.07
CA HIS A 138 -2.72 -0.02 -4.92
C HIS A 138 -1.87 -0.32 -3.69
N GLY A 139 -2.37 -0.13 -2.48
CA GLY A 139 -1.61 -0.33 -1.24
C GLY A 139 -1.61 -1.76 -0.71
N GLY A 140 -2.17 -2.72 -1.43
CA GLY A 140 -2.29 -4.11 -0.98
C GLY A 140 -1.12 -5.02 -1.33
N ALA A 141 -0.14 -4.57 -2.12
CA ALA A 141 0.91 -5.43 -2.66
C ALA A 141 1.78 -6.05 -1.55
N ASN A 142 2.17 -5.27 -0.56
CA ASN A 142 2.99 -5.73 0.56
C ASN A 142 2.26 -6.81 1.41
N ILE A 143 0.99 -6.59 1.72
CA ILE A 143 0.16 -7.59 2.42
C ILE A 143 0.02 -8.86 1.60
N ALA A 144 -0.11 -8.73 0.28
CA ALA A 144 -0.20 -9.90 -0.61
C ALA A 144 1.10 -10.72 -0.62
N VAL A 145 2.27 -10.07 -0.55
CA VAL A 145 3.56 -10.76 -0.36
C VAL A 145 3.56 -11.55 0.95
N ILE A 146 3.24 -10.91 2.08
CA ILE A 146 3.22 -11.57 3.39
C ILE A 146 2.27 -12.76 3.39
N ASN A 147 1.07 -12.61 2.83
CA ASN A 147 0.09 -13.70 2.75
C ASN A 147 0.59 -14.85 1.87
N MET A 148 1.20 -14.56 0.73
CA MET A 148 1.80 -15.57 -0.14
C MET A 148 2.94 -16.32 0.55
N MET A 149 3.82 -15.62 1.27
CA MET A 149 4.89 -16.26 2.03
C MET A 149 4.34 -17.16 3.14
N ASN A 150 3.30 -16.74 3.83
CA ASN A 150 2.64 -17.54 4.85
C ASN A 150 1.94 -18.78 4.26
N ASP A 151 1.30 -18.66 3.10
CA ASP A 151 0.70 -19.79 2.40
C ASP A 151 1.79 -20.78 1.91
N LEU A 152 2.89 -20.25 1.37
CA LEU A 152 4.04 -21.05 0.97
C LEU A 152 4.63 -21.84 2.15
N ARG A 153 4.88 -21.18 3.30
CA ARG A 153 5.41 -21.85 4.51
C ARG A 153 4.52 -23.01 4.98
N LYS A 154 3.19 -22.86 4.87
CA LYS A 154 2.23 -23.93 5.22
C LYS A 154 2.30 -25.11 4.26
N ASN A 155 2.48 -24.86 2.97
CA ASN A 155 2.45 -25.89 1.93
C ASN A 155 3.81 -26.55 1.70
N VAL A 156 4.90 -25.84 1.98
CA VAL A 156 6.30 -26.30 1.84
C VAL A 156 7.06 -25.97 3.12
N PRO A 157 6.91 -26.77 4.20
CA PRO A 157 7.59 -26.51 5.48
C PRO A 157 9.12 -26.68 5.40
N ASP A 158 9.61 -27.48 4.50
CA ASP A 158 11.05 -27.68 4.26
C ASP A 158 11.52 -26.87 3.06
N PHE A 159 12.08 -25.69 3.33
CA PHE A 159 12.58 -24.75 2.32
C PHE A 159 13.86 -25.23 1.60
N ASN A 160 14.52 -26.28 2.11
CA ASN A 160 15.66 -26.88 1.44
C ASN A 160 15.23 -27.77 0.27
N ASN A 161 13.98 -28.18 0.26
CA ASN A 161 13.41 -28.97 -0.86
C ASN A 161 13.03 -28.05 -2.03
N ARG A 162 14.02 -27.73 -2.87
CA ARG A 162 13.87 -26.84 -4.02
C ARG A 162 12.82 -27.31 -5.02
N GLY A 163 12.70 -28.63 -5.24
CA GLY A 163 11.68 -29.19 -6.12
C GLY A 163 10.26 -28.88 -5.64
N LYS A 164 9.98 -29.01 -4.35
CA LYS A 164 8.67 -28.67 -3.78
C LYS A 164 8.39 -27.16 -3.83
N LEU A 165 9.42 -26.30 -3.70
CA LEU A 165 9.29 -24.87 -3.88
C LEU A 165 8.91 -24.53 -5.33
N ASP A 166 9.58 -25.11 -6.31
CA ASP A 166 9.26 -24.94 -7.72
C ASP A 166 7.84 -25.42 -8.02
N ASP A 167 7.45 -26.61 -7.55
CA ASP A 167 6.08 -27.13 -7.72
C ASP A 167 5.03 -26.18 -7.14
N TYR A 168 5.29 -25.59 -5.97
CA TYR A 168 4.38 -24.61 -5.37
C TYR A 168 4.29 -23.33 -6.20
N LEU A 169 5.42 -22.75 -6.63
CA LEU A 169 5.44 -21.55 -7.46
C LEU A 169 4.76 -21.79 -8.82
N VAL A 170 4.94 -22.97 -9.42
CA VAL A 170 4.22 -23.37 -10.64
C VAL A 170 2.71 -23.43 -10.41
N LYS A 171 2.25 -23.97 -9.27
CA LYS A 171 0.81 -23.95 -8.91
C LYS A 171 0.28 -22.52 -8.73
N VAL A 172 1.08 -21.62 -8.13
CA VAL A 172 0.70 -20.20 -8.04
C VAL A 172 0.53 -19.61 -9.44
N LEU A 173 1.51 -19.78 -10.33
CA LEU A 173 1.47 -19.27 -11.71
C LEU A 173 0.30 -19.85 -12.52
N ARG A 174 -0.09 -21.11 -12.27
CA ARG A 174 -1.23 -21.79 -12.90
C ARG A 174 -2.58 -21.44 -12.25
N LYS A 175 -2.61 -20.57 -11.24
CA LYS A 175 -3.82 -20.17 -10.48
C LYS A 175 -4.43 -21.31 -9.65
N GLU A 176 -3.60 -22.22 -9.19
CA GLU A 176 -3.99 -23.41 -8.41
C GLU A 176 -3.70 -23.27 -6.90
N ALA A 177 -2.79 -22.35 -6.53
CA ALA A 177 -2.38 -22.10 -5.14
C ALA A 177 -2.50 -20.62 -4.75
N ASN A 178 -2.24 -20.30 -3.49
CA ASN A 178 -2.40 -18.99 -2.90
C ASN A 178 -3.83 -18.43 -3.15
N ASP A 179 -3.96 -17.21 -3.60
CA ASP A 179 -5.24 -16.53 -3.90
C ASP A 179 -5.78 -16.84 -5.32
N LYS A 180 -5.13 -17.73 -6.05
CA LYS A 180 -5.48 -18.14 -7.43
C LYS A 180 -5.47 -17.00 -8.45
N SER A 181 -4.75 -15.92 -8.18
CA SER A 181 -4.57 -14.80 -9.12
C SER A 181 -3.61 -15.15 -10.28
N GLY A 182 -2.70 -16.08 -10.05
CA GLY A 182 -1.58 -16.40 -10.94
C GLY A 182 -0.39 -15.44 -10.77
N LEU A 183 -0.38 -14.64 -9.70
CA LEU A 183 0.67 -13.68 -9.43
C LEU A 183 1.61 -14.20 -8.32
N VAL A 184 2.90 -14.19 -8.60
CA VAL A 184 3.93 -14.26 -7.57
C VAL A 184 4.16 -12.84 -7.08
N TYR A 185 3.56 -12.51 -5.94
CA TYR A 185 3.62 -11.15 -5.39
C TYR A 185 5.05 -10.76 -5.01
N GLY A 186 5.39 -9.50 -5.21
CA GLY A 186 6.77 -9.03 -5.08
C GLY A 186 7.62 -9.21 -6.34
N MET A 187 7.07 -9.84 -7.39
CA MET A 187 7.75 -10.05 -8.67
C MET A 187 7.07 -9.26 -9.81
N GLY A 188 7.89 -8.67 -10.67
CA GLY A 188 7.45 -7.81 -11.77
C GLY A 188 7.19 -6.37 -11.35
N HIS A 189 7.35 -5.46 -12.28
CA HIS A 189 7.11 -4.03 -12.09
C HIS A 189 6.59 -3.39 -13.38
N ALA A 190 5.71 -2.39 -13.26
CA ALA A 190 5.13 -1.70 -14.41
C ALA A 190 6.16 -0.84 -15.18
N ILE A 191 7.18 -0.33 -14.48
CA ILE A 191 8.17 0.60 -15.02
C ILE A 191 9.54 -0.09 -15.14
N TYR A 192 10.02 -0.73 -14.07
CA TYR A 192 11.33 -1.36 -14.04
C TYR A 192 11.30 -2.73 -14.73
N THR A 193 12.08 -2.88 -15.80
CA THR A 193 12.19 -4.14 -16.55
C THR A 193 13.44 -4.96 -16.21
N LEU A 194 14.53 -4.29 -15.80
CA LEU A 194 15.79 -4.96 -15.45
C LEU A 194 15.89 -5.22 -13.94
N SER A 195 15.64 -4.22 -13.13
CA SER A 195 15.65 -4.33 -11.66
C SER A 195 15.02 -3.10 -11.03
N ASP A 196 14.35 -3.27 -9.89
CA ASP A 196 13.94 -2.17 -9.02
C ASP A 196 15.13 -1.77 -8.11
N PRO A 197 15.69 -0.55 -8.24
CA PRO A 197 16.82 -0.13 -7.42
C PRO A 197 16.51 -0.11 -5.92
N ARG A 198 15.23 0.13 -5.57
CA ARG A 198 14.76 0.11 -4.18
C ARG A 198 14.84 -1.30 -3.58
N ALA A 199 14.44 -2.31 -4.34
CA ALA A 199 14.54 -3.72 -3.93
C ALA A 199 16.01 -4.13 -3.68
N LYS A 200 16.95 -3.68 -4.51
CA LYS A 200 18.39 -3.96 -4.32
C LYS A 200 18.93 -3.38 -3.02
N VAL A 201 18.61 -2.12 -2.75
CA VAL A 201 19.05 -1.43 -1.52
C VAL A 201 18.46 -2.13 -0.30
N LEU A 202 17.16 -2.38 -0.29
CA LEU A 202 16.48 -3.02 0.84
C LEU A 202 16.97 -4.47 1.06
N LYS A 203 17.19 -5.23 -0.01
CA LYS A 203 17.74 -6.61 0.05
C LYS A 203 19.06 -6.69 0.82
N SER A 204 19.98 -5.75 0.56
CA SER A 204 21.30 -5.74 1.21
C SER A 204 21.20 -5.54 2.72
N MET A 205 20.26 -4.73 3.17
CA MET A 205 20.01 -4.47 4.60
C MET A 205 19.13 -5.53 5.25
N ALA A 206 18.16 -6.07 4.51
CA ALA A 206 17.31 -7.17 4.96
C ALA A 206 18.13 -8.41 5.33
N LYS A 207 19.24 -8.68 4.59
CA LYS A 207 20.17 -9.75 4.92
C LYS A 207 20.78 -9.60 6.31
N LYS A 208 21.22 -8.39 6.68
CA LYS A 208 21.79 -8.10 8.01
C LYS A 208 20.75 -8.29 9.13
N LEU A 209 19.50 -7.92 8.88
CA LEU A 209 18.41 -8.16 9.83
C LEU A 209 18.16 -9.67 9.99
N ALA A 210 18.13 -10.41 8.89
CA ALA A 210 17.96 -11.85 8.91
C ALA A 210 19.05 -12.54 9.76
N GLU A 211 20.30 -12.14 9.58
CA GLU A 211 21.44 -12.65 10.36
C GLU A 211 21.32 -12.31 11.86
N SER A 212 20.77 -11.14 12.21
CA SER A 212 20.61 -10.71 13.60
C SER A 212 19.43 -11.33 14.35
N LYS A 213 18.48 -11.92 13.60
CA LYS A 213 17.22 -12.49 14.13
C LYS A 213 17.05 -13.99 13.87
N ASP A 214 18.09 -14.67 13.40
CA ASP A 214 18.04 -16.08 12.99
C ASP A 214 16.97 -16.40 11.92
N LEU A 215 16.73 -15.42 11.00
CA LEU A 215 15.78 -15.52 9.89
C LEU A 215 16.47 -15.69 8.53
N VAL A 216 17.68 -16.25 8.52
CA VAL A 216 18.47 -16.43 7.29
C VAL A 216 17.76 -17.30 6.26
N ASP A 217 17.09 -18.37 6.70
CA ASP A 217 16.35 -19.26 5.81
C ASP A 217 15.17 -18.57 5.13
N ASP A 218 14.45 -17.69 5.85
CA ASP A 218 13.37 -16.87 5.29
C ASP A 218 13.88 -15.84 4.27
N PHE A 219 15.04 -15.25 4.54
CA PHE A 219 15.69 -14.36 3.57
C PHE A 219 16.13 -15.13 2.31
N LEU A 220 16.74 -16.30 2.48
CA LEU A 220 17.15 -17.18 1.36
C LEU A 220 15.94 -17.66 0.55
N LEU A 221 14.77 -17.81 1.17
CA LEU A 221 13.53 -18.12 0.47
C LEU A 221 13.10 -16.94 -0.42
N CYS A 222 13.15 -15.70 0.06
CA CYS A 222 12.87 -14.52 -0.77
C CYS A 222 13.86 -14.42 -1.95
N ASP A 223 15.15 -14.63 -1.70
CA ASP A 223 16.20 -14.65 -2.74
C ASP A 223 15.99 -15.78 -3.76
N TYR A 224 15.51 -16.92 -3.33
CA TYR A 224 15.16 -18.04 -4.22
C TYR A 224 13.98 -17.68 -5.13
N ILE A 225 12.91 -17.13 -4.55
CA ILE A 225 11.72 -16.68 -5.30
C ILE A 225 12.12 -15.64 -6.35
N GLU A 226 12.93 -14.64 -5.97
CA GLU A 226 13.42 -13.62 -6.90
C GLU A 226 14.12 -14.22 -8.11
N ARG A 227 15.02 -15.20 -7.89
CA ARG A 227 15.81 -15.80 -8.98
C ARG A 227 15.02 -16.78 -9.81
N ARG A 228 14.18 -17.59 -9.16
CA ARG A 228 13.54 -18.73 -9.83
C ARG A 228 12.24 -18.37 -10.55
N THR A 229 11.51 -17.34 -10.08
CA THR A 229 10.20 -16.98 -10.66
C THR A 229 10.24 -16.65 -12.15
N PRO A 230 11.21 -15.87 -12.69
CA PRO A 230 11.24 -15.60 -14.14
C PRO A 230 11.37 -16.84 -15.00
N GLU A 231 12.20 -17.81 -14.56
CA GLU A 231 12.42 -19.08 -15.26
C GLU A 231 11.14 -19.93 -15.26
N LEU A 232 10.53 -20.12 -14.08
CA LEU A 232 9.28 -20.87 -13.95
C LEU A 232 8.12 -20.21 -14.72
N TYR A 233 8.09 -18.87 -14.77
CA TYR A 233 7.12 -18.17 -15.59
C TYR A 233 7.27 -18.50 -17.07
N ALA A 234 8.50 -18.52 -17.60
CA ALA A 234 8.78 -18.90 -18.98
C ALA A 234 8.42 -20.36 -19.25
N GLU A 235 8.72 -21.26 -18.31
CA GLU A 235 8.36 -22.70 -18.40
C GLU A 235 6.83 -22.91 -18.46
N VAL A 236 6.07 -22.17 -17.64
CA VAL A 236 4.61 -22.33 -17.53
C VAL A 236 3.86 -21.67 -18.70
N HIS A 237 4.33 -20.51 -19.16
CA HIS A 237 3.59 -19.69 -20.15
C HIS A 237 4.19 -19.74 -21.56
N GLY A 238 5.38 -20.35 -21.74
CA GLY A 238 6.07 -20.45 -23.04
C GLY A 238 6.59 -19.08 -23.56
N VAL A 239 6.69 -18.08 -22.68
CA VAL A 239 7.10 -16.71 -23.03
C VAL A 239 8.03 -16.16 -21.95
N GLU A 240 9.21 -15.71 -22.34
CA GLU A 240 10.09 -14.96 -21.46
C GLU A 240 9.49 -13.57 -21.19
N LYS A 241 9.41 -13.20 -19.91
CA LYS A 241 8.95 -11.89 -19.47
C LYS A 241 9.91 -11.34 -18.41
N PRO A 242 10.39 -10.09 -18.54
CA PRO A 242 11.10 -9.44 -17.47
C PRO A 242 10.26 -9.39 -16.20
N MET A 243 10.73 -10.01 -15.14
CA MET A 243 10.04 -10.06 -13.84
C MET A 243 11.02 -9.77 -12.69
N PRO A 244 11.60 -8.56 -12.62
CA PRO A 244 12.47 -8.22 -11.50
C PRO A 244 11.67 -8.23 -10.19
N ALA A 245 12.36 -8.51 -9.08
CA ALA A 245 11.79 -8.25 -7.77
C ALA A 245 11.48 -6.75 -7.63
N ASN A 246 10.31 -6.41 -7.13
CA ASN A 246 9.96 -5.06 -6.75
C ASN A 246 10.21 -4.85 -5.24
N VAL A 247 10.04 -3.61 -4.78
CA VAL A 247 10.33 -3.25 -3.38
C VAL A 247 9.48 -4.05 -2.39
N ASP A 248 8.28 -4.48 -2.78
CA ASP A 248 7.34 -5.16 -1.86
C ASP A 248 7.82 -6.55 -1.42
N LEU A 249 8.62 -7.25 -2.24
CA LEU A 249 9.18 -8.55 -1.85
C LEU A 249 10.03 -8.42 -0.57
N TYR A 250 10.96 -7.48 -0.56
CA TYR A 250 11.89 -7.32 0.56
C TYR A 250 11.31 -6.45 1.69
N SER A 251 10.43 -5.47 1.40
CA SER A 251 9.74 -4.76 2.47
C SER A 251 8.74 -5.65 3.20
N GLY A 252 8.11 -6.59 2.50
CA GLY A 252 7.29 -7.62 3.14
C GLY A 252 8.08 -8.47 4.12
N PHE A 253 9.27 -8.94 3.71
CA PHE A 253 10.19 -9.65 4.60
C PHE A 253 10.63 -8.79 5.79
N VAL A 254 11.03 -7.53 5.54
CA VAL A 254 11.48 -6.63 6.62
C VAL A 254 10.37 -6.39 7.63
N TYR A 255 9.14 -6.16 7.19
CA TYR A 255 8.01 -5.95 8.11
C TYR A 255 7.69 -7.20 8.93
N ASP A 256 7.74 -8.39 8.32
CA ASP A 256 7.59 -9.66 9.04
C ASP A 256 8.70 -9.85 10.08
N ALA A 257 9.96 -9.62 9.69
CA ALA A 257 11.12 -9.72 10.57
C ALA A 257 11.17 -8.65 11.69
N LEU A 258 10.49 -7.52 11.53
CA LEU A 258 10.31 -6.48 12.54
C LEU A 258 9.09 -6.74 13.44
N ASP A 259 8.39 -7.85 13.28
CA ASP A 259 7.13 -8.17 13.98
C ASP A 259 6.06 -7.08 13.79
N ILE A 260 6.07 -6.41 12.63
CA ILE A 260 5.09 -5.40 12.30
C ILE A 260 3.77 -6.09 11.93
N PRO A 261 2.67 -5.82 12.65
CA PRO A 261 1.39 -6.41 12.34
C PRO A 261 0.94 -6.09 10.91
N THR A 262 0.48 -7.10 10.15
CA THR A 262 0.06 -6.93 8.75
C THR A 262 -0.99 -5.84 8.56
N THR A 263 -1.81 -5.59 9.58
CA THR A 263 -2.81 -4.51 9.56
C THR A 263 -2.22 -3.11 9.52
N ILE A 264 -0.90 -2.95 9.83
CA ILE A 264 -0.19 -1.67 9.78
C ILE A 264 0.65 -1.52 8.50
N ALA A 265 0.87 -2.56 7.70
CA ALA A 265 1.74 -2.49 6.52
C ALA A 265 1.32 -1.38 5.53
N THR A 266 0.06 -1.34 5.10
CA THR A 266 -0.45 -0.25 4.25
C THR A 266 -0.46 1.12 4.96
N PRO A 267 -0.86 1.25 6.24
CA PRO A 267 -0.67 2.47 7.04
C PRO A 267 0.78 2.96 7.11
N LEU A 268 1.77 2.08 7.26
CA LEU A 268 3.20 2.46 7.21
C LEU A 268 3.59 3.01 5.84
N PHE A 269 3.12 2.35 4.78
CA PHE A 269 3.31 2.85 3.43
C PHE A 269 2.70 4.24 3.24
N ALA A 270 1.48 4.48 3.78
CA ALA A 270 0.85 5.81 3.76
C ALA A 270 1.67 6.85 4.54
N THR A 271 2.21 6.48 5.70
CA THR A 271 3.06 7.35 6.53
C THR A 271 4.32 7.76 5.77
N ALA A 272 4.98 6.83 5.10
CA ALA A 272 6.14 7.11 4.27
C ALA A 272 5.78 7.99 3.06
N ARG A 273 4.72 7.64 2.32
CA ARG A 273 4.28 8.33 1.11
C ARG A 273 3.71 9.73 1.36
N LEU A 274 3.35 10.07 2.60
CA LEU A 274 2.81 11.38 2.95
C LEU A 274 3.73 12.52 2.50
N SER A 275 5.04 12.37 2.67
CA SER A 275 6.02 13.37 2.22
C SER A 275 5.95 13.60 0.71
N GLY A 276 5.82 12.53 -0.08
CA GLY A 276 5.62 12.61 -1.52
C GLY A 276 4.28 13.26 -1.89
N TRP A 277 3.19 12.92 -1.20
CA TRP A 277 1.90 13.58 -1.44
C TRP A 277 1.94 15.08 -1.13
N CYS A 278 2.59 15.46 -0.02
CA CYS A 278 2.77 16.86 0.33
C CYS A 278 3.59 17.59 -0.74
N ALA A 279 4.66 17.00 -1.24
CA ALA A 279 5.47 17.56 -2.31
C ALA A 279 4.65 17.74 -3.60
N HIS A 280 3.87 16.73 -4.01
CA HIS A 280 2.99 16.80 -5.18
C HIS A 280 1.88 17.84 -5.02
N ARG A 281 1.34 18.03 -3.80
CA ARG A 281 0.39 19.11 -3.54
C ARG A 281 1.03 20.50 -3.73
N ILE A 282 2.22 20.70 -3.17
CA ILE A 282 2.97 21.95 -3.32
C ILE A 282 3.30 22.21 -4.80
N GLU A 283 3.76 21.16 -5.53
CA GLU A 283 4.04 21.24 -6.96
C GLU A 283 2.80 21.68 -7.76
N GLU A 284 1.63 21.10 -7.49
CA GLU A 284 0.38 21.47 -8.14
C GLU A 284 0.02 22.95 -7.89
N LEU A 285 0.17 23.43 -6.66
CA LEU A 285 -0.12 24.82 -6.30
C LEU A 285 0.87 25.79 -6.94
N ILE A 286 2.16 25.46 -7.00
CA ILE A 286 3.20 26.28 -7.65
C ILE A 286 2.98 26.36 -9.14
N SER A 287 2.59 25.26 -9.78
CA SER A 287 2.36 25.23 -11.23
C SER A 287 1.15 26.06 -11.66
N GLY A 288 0.31 26.49 -10.72
CA GLY A 288 -0.89 27.28 -10.98
C GLY A 288 -1.88 26.55 -11.89
N GLY A 289 -1.95 25.22 -11.74
CA GLY A 289 -2.70 24.33 -12.59
C GLY A 289 -4.17 24.71 -12.73
N LYS A 290 -4.73 24.47 -13.91
CA LYS A 290 -6.17 24.59 -14.13
C LYS A 290 -6.85 23.38 -13.52
N LEU A 291 -8.10 23.55 -13.08
CA LEU A 291 -8.95 22.43 -12.65
C LEU A 291 -8.86 21.26 -13.64
N MET A 292 -8.37 20.11 -13.16
CA MET A 292 -8.21 18.92 -13.98
C MET A 292 -9.57 18.38 -14.40
N ARG A 293 -9.85 18.43 -15.68
CA ARG A 293 -11.06 17.89 -16.33
C ARG A 293 -10.66 16.98 -17.48
N PRO A 294 -10.40 15.69 -17.23
CA PRO A 294 -10.03 14.78 -18.30
C PRO A 294 -11.15 14.68 -19.34
N ALA A 295 -10.79 14.75 -20.61
CA ALA A 295 -11.72 14.49 -21.69
C ALA A 295 -12.18 13.02 -21.66
N TYR A 296 -13.45 12.80 -21.86
CA TYR A 296 -14.01 11.46 -21.99
C TYR A 296 -14.93 11.36 -23.20
N LYS A 297 -15.04 10.16 -23.76
CA LYS A 297 -15.94 9.85 -24.85
C LYS A 297 -16.88 8.73 -24.41
N SER A 298 -18.18 8.97 -24.55
CA SER A 298 -19.15 7.90 -24.34
C SER A 298 -18.97 6.81 -25.40
N VAL A 299 -18.79 5.59 -24.96
CA VAL A 299 -18.75 4.40 -25.82
C VAL A 299 -20.12 3.73 -25.98
N GLN A 300 -21.12 4.22 -25.24
CA GLN A 300 -22.49 3.72 -25.33
C GLN A 300 -23.20 4.37 -26.52
N GLN A 301 -23.97 3.57 -27.25
CA GLN A 301 -24.86 4.09 -28.29
C GLN A 301 -25.96 4.96 -27.65
N PRO A 302 -26.38 6.07 -28.33
CA PRO A 302 -27.52 6.84 -27.88
C PRO A 302 -28.74 5.96 -27.66
N ARG A 303 -29.39 6.13 -26.52
CA ARG A 303 -30.63 5.40 -26.21
C ARG A 303 -31.79 6.39 -26.19
N PRO A 304 -32.95 6.03 -26.80
CA PRO A 304 -34.12 6.88 -26.73
C PRO A 304 -34.59 7.01 -25.28
N TYR A 305 -35.13 8.17 -24.94
CA TYR A 305 -35.75 8.37 -23.65
C TYR A 305 -36.94 7.43 -23.49
N VAL A 306 -37.01 6.68 -22.39
CA VAL A 306 -38.13 5.83 -22.04
C VAL A 306 -38.91 6.54 -20.92
N PRO A 307 -40.18 6.95 -21.18
CA PRO A 307 -41.06 7.53 -20.17
C PRO A 307 -41.21 6.62 -18.96
N ILE A 308 -41.40 7.20 -17.77
CA ILE A 308 -41.47 6.44 -16.52
C ILE A 308 -42.54 5.33 -16.54
N SER A 309 -43.69 5.61 -17.18
CA SER A 309 -44.78 4.65 -17.37
C SER A 309 -44.42 3.42 -18.22
N LYS A 310 -43.35 3.51 -19.03
CA LYS A 310 -42.87 2.41 -19.88
C LYS A 310 -41.59 1.74 -19.33
N ARG A 311 -41.08 2.19 -18.18
CA ARG A 311 -39.91 1.58 -17.57
C ARG A 311 -40.26 0.29 -16.86
N ILE A 312 -39.39 -0.72 -16.96
CA ILE A 312 -39.55 -1.98 -16.24
C ILE A 312 -39.35 -1.71 -14.75
N SER A 313 -40.27 -2.15 -13.90
CA SER A 313 -40.17 -2.03 -12.45
C SER A 313 -38.84 -2.64 -11.92
N ALA A 314 -38.28 -2.04 -10.91
CA ALA A 314 -37.07 -2.58 -10.25
C ALA A 314 -37.36 -3.94 -9.56
N THR A 315 -38.64 -4.28 -9.35
CA THR A 315 -39.10 -5.56 -8.77
C THR A 315 -39.17 -6.70 -9.80
N SER A 316 -39.00 -6.42 -11.12
CA SER A 316 -38.99 -7.52 -12.11
C SER A 316 -37.75 -8.41 -11.94
N THR A 317 -37.98 -9.73 -11.89
CA THR A 317 -36.92 -10.72 -11.77
C THR A 317 -35.95 -10.69 -12.98
N ARG A 318 -34.73 -11.22 -12.81
CA ARG A 318 -33.74 -11.30 -13.88
C ARG A 318 -34.25 -12.10 -15.09
N ALA A 319 -35.10 -13.09 -14.86
CA ALA A 319 -35.74 -13.92 -15.88
C ALA A 319 -36.73 -13.11 -16.73
N GLU A 320 -37.61 -12.32 -16.15
CA GLU A 320 -38.55 -11.43 -16.84
C GLU A 320 -37.85 -10.34 -17.68
N ARG A 321 -36.66 -9.93 -17.25
CA ARG A 321 -35.84 -8.98 -18.03
C ARG A 321 -35.21 -9.62 -19.26
N GLN A 322 -34.82 -10.89 -19.20
CA GLN A 322 -34.27 -11.63 -20.33
C GLN A 322 -35.35 -11.99 -21.36
N GLU A 323 -36.52 -12.41 -20.92
CA GLU A 323 -37.63 -12.70 -21.84
C GLU A 323 -38.09 -11.48 -22.65
N LYS A 324 -38.15 -10.30 -22.01
CA LYS A 324 -38.48 -9.04 -22.71
C LYS A 324 -37.36 -8.54 -23.63
N HIS A 325 -36.15 -9.03 -23.48
CA HIS A 325 -35.03 -8.67 -24.37
C HIS A 325 -34.96 -9.56 -25.62
N ASN A 326 -35.39 -10.82 -25.49
CA ASN A 326 -35.43 -11.79 -26.59
C ASN A 326 -36.65 -11.63 -27.50
N ASN A 327 -37.71 -10.91 -27.07
CA ASN A 327 -38.91 -10.65 -27.82
C ASN A 327 -38.93 -9.27 -28.52
N ARG A 328 -37.75 -8.66 -28.67
CA ARG A 328 -37.52 -7.45 -29.49
C ARG A 328 -36.53 -7.74 -30.61
#